data_01edf7f10c280808a0f13069b1d5081c
#
_entry.id   01edf7f10c280808a0f13069b1d5081c
#
_cell.length_a   1.000
_cell.length_b   1.000
_cell.length_c   1.000
_cell.angle_alpha   90.00
_cell.angle_beta   90.00
_cell.angle_gamma   90.00
#
_symmetry.space_group_name_H-M   'P 1'
#
loop_
_entity.id
_entity.type
_entity.pdbx_description
1 polymer ?
#
loop_
_entity_poly.entity_id
_entity_poly.type
_entity_poly.pdbx_seq_one_letter_code
_entity_poly.pdbx_strand_id
1 'polypeptide(L)'
;MTLRLIAEAADAGARLDAFVASRANGLTRSQAARYIDEGRVSVDGKPAAKSCRLTGGETVTVEVPEVWETAVEPQDIPLDVVYEDGDVIVVNKPAGLVVHPAPGHPDGTLVNALLHHCGASLSGIGGEKRPGIVHRIDRDTSGLIIAAKNDAAHLGLSAQLSGHTLARTYECLVVGNLKEDSGTVDAPIGRHPSDRKRMAVVAGGRPAVTHWEVIARYPGVTHVRCRLETGRTHQIRVHMAYIGHPILGDTVYGARKPVPGLTGQCLHAVGLRFIHPRTGQPVELHCPLPEEFRQQLRKLENKG
;
A
#
# COMPACT_ATOMS: atom_id res chain seq x y z
N MET A 1 -19.01 0.30 23.47
CA MET A 1 -19.45 -1.04 23.93
C MET A 1 -18.43 -1.60 24.91
N THR A 2 -18.87 -2.15 26.07
CA THR A 2 -17.94 -2.72 27.06
C THR A 2 -18.05 -4.24 27.02
N LEU A 3 -16.93 -4.93 26.78
CA LEU A 3 -16.82 -6.38 26.83
C LEU A 3 -16.25 -6.77 28.19
N ARG A 4 -16.83 -7.83 28.80
CA ARG A 4 -16.30 -8.48 30.00
C ARG A 4 -15.88 -9.90 29.64
N LEU A 5 -14.60 -10.20 29.78
CA LEU A 5 -13.98 -11.48 29.46
C LEU A 5 -13.45 -12.08 30.76
N ILE A 6 -13.74 -13.34 31.02
CA ILE A 6 -13.24 -14.05 32.21
C ILE A 6 -12.06 -14.92 31.75
N ALA A 7 -10.90 -14.74 32.37
CA ALA A 7 -9.75 -15.59 32.15
C ALA A 7 -9.97 -16.93 32.85
N GLU A 8 -9.95 -18.02 32.12
CA GLU A 8 -10.08 -19.37 32.65
C GLU A 8 -8.73 -19.90 33.16
N ALA A 9 -8.71 -20.99 33.87
CA ALA A 9 -7.49 -21.63 34.33
C ALA A 9 -6.54 -21.99 33.15
N ALA A 10 -7.12 -22.31 32.00
CA ALA A 10 -6.38 -22.56 30.77
C ALA A 10 -5.69 -21.33 30.19
N ASP A 11 -6.11 -20.12 30.55
CA ASP A 11 -5.51 -18.86 30.09
C ASP A 11 -4.35 -18.41 31.02
N ALA A 12 -4.02 -19.16 32.06
CA ALA A 12 -2.94 -18.85 32.97
C ALA A 12 -1.60 -18.78 32.21
N GLY A 13 -0.84 -17.70 32.44
CA GLY A 13 0.41 -17.40 31.73
C GLY A 13 0.24 -16.66 30.40
N ALA A 14 -0.99 -16.54 29.88
CA ALA A 14 -1.26 -15.79 28.67
C ALA A 14 -0.99 -14.29 28.88
N ARG A 15 -0.44 -13.64 27.85
CA ARG A 15 -0.28 -12.19 27.87
C ARG A 15 -1.62 -11.51 27.65
N LEU A 16 -1.85 -10.40 28.32
CA LEU A 16 -3.10 -9.65 28.22
C LEU A 16 -3.45 -9.25 26.78
N ASP A 17 -2.47 -8.78 25.99
CA ASP A 17 -2.66 -8.41 24.58
C ASP A 17 -3.11 -9.61 23.72
N ALA A 18 -2.58 -10.78 23.97
CA ALA A 18 -2.92 -12.00 23.26
C ALA A 18 -4.29 -12.55 23.71
N PHE A 19 -4.57 -12.54 25.01
CA PHE A 19 -5.83 -12.98 25.57
C PHE A 19 -7.02 -12.14 25.05
N VAL A 20 -6.91 -10.81 25.10
CA VAL A 20 -7.93 -9.90 24.57
C VAL A 20 -8.19 -10.17 23.08
N ALA A 21 -7.14 -10.33 22.29
CA ALA A 21 -7.29 -10.60 20.85
C ALA A 21 -7.94 -11.95 20.55
N SER A 22 -7.71 -12.97 21.40
CA SER A 22 -8.27 -14.31 21.19
C SER A 22 -9.73 -14.44 21.64
N ARG A 23 -10.16 -13.66 22.64
CA ARG A 23 -11.49 -13.77 23.26
C ARG A 23 -12.45 -12.67 22.82
N ALA A 24 -11.97 -11.51 22.39
CA ALA A 24 -12.80 -10.44 21.87
C ALA A 24 -12.95 -10.59 20.34
N ASN A 25 -14.12 -11.09 19.90
CA ASN A 25 -14.42 -11.28 18.48
C ASN A 25 -14.17 -9.99 17.68
N GLY A 26 -13.36 -10.09 16.62
CA GLY A 26 -13.08 -8.98 15.70
C GLY A 26 -11.91 -8.09 16.10
N LEU A 27 -11.26 -8.28 17.26
CA LEU A 27 -10.08 -7.51 17.65
C LEU A 27 -8.78 -8.22 17.25
N THR A 28 -7.93 -7.51 16.51
CA THR A 28 -6.56 -7.97 16.26
C THR A 28 -5.68 -7.70 17.49
N ARG A 29 -4.57 -8.46 17.63
CA ARG A 29 -3.60 -8.27 18.72
C ARG A 29 -3.03 -6.84 18.76
N SER A 30 -2.84 -6.21 17.60
CA SER A 30 -2.39 -4.81 17.50
C SER A 30 -3.43 -3.83 18.04
N GLN A 31 -4.72 -4.08 17.80
CA GLN A 31 -5.81 -3.29 18.37
C GLN A 31 -5.92 -3.49 19.87
N ALA A 32 -5.85 -4.73 20.35
CA ALA A 32 -5.83 -5.04 21.77
C ALA A 32 -4.69 -4.33 22.51
N ALA A 33 -3.47 -4.39 21.96
CA ALA A 33 -2.32 -3.68 22.52
C ALA A 33 -2.53 -2.16 22.57
N ARG A 34 -3.11 -1.57 21.52
CA ARG A 34 -3.44 -0.14 21.48
C ARG A 34 -4.47 0.23 22.55
N TYR A 35 -5.56 -0.55 22.71
CA TYR A 35 -6.57 -0.26 23.72
C TYR A 35 -6.04 -0.37 25.14
N ILE A 36 -5.08 -1.29 25.37
CA ILE A 36 -4.37 -1.38 26.65
C ILE A 36 -3.52 -0.12 26.90
N ASP A 37 -2.73 0.31 25.90
CA ASP A 37 -1.89 1.50 25.97
C ASP A 37 -2.72 2.81 26.14
N GLU A 38 -3.97 2.83 25.64
CA GLU A 38 -4.96 3.91 25.80
C GLU A 38 -5.72 3.85 27.14
N GLY A 39 -5.43 2.86 28.01
CA GLY A 39 -6.10 2.69 29.30
C GLY A 39 -7.55 2.16 29.22
N ARG A 40 -7.98 1.63 28.06
CA ARG A 40 -9.32 1.08 27.80
C ARG A 40 -9.50 -0.38 28.21
N VAL A 41 -8.45 -1.01 28.72
CA VAL A 41 -8.48 -2.39 29.21
C VAL A 41 -8.04 -2.41 30.65
N SER A 42 -8.86 -3.05 31.48
CA SER A 42 -8.55 -3.26 32.89
C SER A 42 -8.66 -4.74 33.27
N VAL A 43 -7.85 -5.15 34.24
CA VAL A 43 -7.88 -6.48 34.86
C VAL A 43 -8.34 -6.28 36.29
N ASP A 44 -9.46 -6.88 36.67
CA ASP A 44 -10.14 -6.71 37.98
C ASP A 44 -10.30 -5.21 38.35
N GLY A 45 -10.69 -4.41 37.36
CA GLY A 45 -10.94 -2.98 37.49
C GLY A 45 -9.66 -2.12 37.59
N LYS A 46 -8.45 -2.68 37.40
CA LYS A 46 -7.18 -1.94 37.44
C LYS A 46 -6.52 -1.91 36.07
N PRO A 47 -5.94 -0.77 35.66
CA PRO A 47 -5.11 -0.72 34.45
C PRO A 47 -3.96 -1.73 34.51
N ALA A 48 -3.68 -2.38 33.39
CA ALA A 48 -2.60 -3.36 33.30
C ALA A 48 -1.78 -3.17 32.02
N ALA A 49 -0.49 -3.53 32.06
CA ALA A 49 0.37 -3.47 30.88
C ALA A 49 0.03 -4.59 29.90
N LYS A 50 0.23 -4.37 28.58
CA LYS A 50 0.02 -5.38 27.53
C LYS A 50 0.82 -6.67 27.73
N SER A 51 1.95 -6.59 28.43
CA SER A 51 2.77 -7.75 28.77
C SER A 51 2.34 -8.44 30.08
N CYS A 52 1.32 -7.93 30.79
CA CYS A 52 0.76 -8.55 31.98
C CYS A 52 0.36 -9.99 31.66
N ARG A 53 0.70 -10.93 32.55
CA ARG A 53 0.33 -12.34 32.41
C ARG A 53 -0.84 -12.61 33.35
N LEU A 54 -1.88 -13.21 32.81
CA LEU A 54 -3.05 -13.64 33.58
C LEU A 54 -2.71 -14.86 34.41
N THR A 55 -3.39 -15.01 35.54
CA THR A 55 -3.21 -16.16 36.46
C THR A 55 -4.38 -17.13 36.40
N GLY A 56 -5.48 -16.71 35.78
CA GLY A 56 -6.75 -17.44 35.72
C GLY A 56 -7.73 -17.00 36.82
N GLY A 57 -8.98 -16.74 36.43
CA GLY A 57 -10.04 -16.23 37.29
C GLY A 57 -10.25 -14.72 37.23
N GLU A 58 -9.36 -13.96 36.61
CA GLU A 58 -9.49 -12.50 36.50
C GLU A 58 -10.63 -12.10 35.52
N THR A 59 -11.25 -10.98 35.81
CA THR A 59 -12.18 -10.30 34.90
C THR A 59 -11.42 -9.22 34.10
N VAL A 60 -11.29 -9.45 32.82
CA VAL A 60 -10.73 -8.47 31.88
C VAL A 60 -11.88 -7.67 31.27
N THR A 61 -11.92 -6.37 31.58
CA THR A 61 -12.88 -5.45 30.98
C THR A 61 -12.23 -4.70 29.84
N VAL A 62 -12.85 -4.73 28.65
CA VAL A 62 -12.39 -4.04 27.46
C VAL A 62 -13.43 -3.02 27.04
N GLU A 63 -13.10 -1.74 27.15
CA GLU A 63 -13.90 -0.68 26.55
C GLU A 63 -13.54 -0.58 25.06
N VAL A 64 -14.33 -1.30 24.26
CA VAL A 64 -14.26 -1.14 22.81
C VAL A 64 -14.91 0.20 22.50
N PRO A 65 -14.16 1.21 21.99
CA PRO A 65 -14.80 2.42 21.54
C PRO A 65 -15.91 2.01 20.56
N GLU A 66 -17.04 2.70 20.60
CA GLU A 66 -17.88 2.70 19.42
C GLU A 66 -16.95 3.18 18.30
N VAL A 67 -16.55 2.24 17.46
CA VAL A 67 -15.90 2.59 16.22
C VAL A 67 -17.00 3.29 15.44
N TRP A 68 -17.02 4.60 15.49
CA TRP A 68 -17.46 5.35 14.35
C TRP A 68 -16.42 4.97 13.27
N GLU A 69 -16.56 3.76 12.73
CA GLU A 69 -16.05 3.48 11.41
C GLU A 69 -16.83 4.45 10.56
N THR A 70 -16.26 5.64 10.36
CA THR A 70 -16.76 6.56 9.37
C THR A 70 -16.68 5.78 8.09
N ALA A 71 -17.84 5.26 7.67
CA ALA A 71 -17.99 4.66 6.35
C ALA A 71 -17.31 5.63 5.40
N VAL A 72 -16.45 5.12 4.54
CA VAL A 72 -15.77 6.01 3.59
C VAL A 72 -16.83 6.56 2.67
N GLU A 73 -17.09 7.88 2.79
CA GLU A 73 -18.15 8.53 2.05
C GLU A 73 -17.80 8.64 0.56
N PRO A 74 -18.74 8.38 -0.35
CA PRO A 74 -18.56 8.64 -1.77
C PRO A 74 -18.29 10.11 -2.03
N GLN A 75 -17.32 10.43 -2.90
CA GLN A 75 -17.00 11.81 -3.29
C GLN A 75 -16.86 11.89 -4.80
N ASP A 76 -17.41 12.94 -5.39
CA ASP A 76 -17.31 13.23 -6.83
C ASP A 76 -15.91 13.75 -7.16
N ILE A 77 -14.97 12.82 -7.27
CA ILE A 77 -13.59 13.06 -7.68
C ILE A 77 -13.43 12.46 -9.07
N PRO A 78 -13.02 13.25 -10.09
CA PRO A 78 -12.84 12.75 -11.45
C PRO A 78 -11.89 11.56 -11.53
N LEU A 79 -12.30 10.51 -12.23
CA LEU A 79 -11.50 9.31 -12.50
C LEU A 79 -11.16 9.25 -14.00
N ASP A 80 -9.88 9.03 -14.31
CA ASP A 80 -9.42 8.65 -15.65
C ASP A 80 -9.54 7.13 -15.77
N VAL A 81 -10.71 6.65 -16.24
CA VAL A 81 -11.02 5.22 -16.37
C VAL A 81 -10.43 4.70 -17.67
N VAL A 82 -9.50 3.74 -17.55
CA VAL A 82 -8.81 3.11 -18.70
C VAL A 82 -9.53 1.85 -19.17
N TYR A 83 -10.13 1.11 -18.23
CA TYR A 83 -10.91 -0.10 -18.50
C TYR A 83 -11.94 -0.31 -17.40
N GLU A 84 -13.13 -0.69 -17.78
CA GLU A 84 -14.19 -1.04 -16.82
C GLU A 84 -15.16 -2.06 -17.40
N ASP A 85 -15.61 -3.00 -16.56
CA ASP A 85 -16.71 -3.91 -16.83
C ASP A 85 -17.51 -4.21 -15.55
N GLY A 86 -18.26 -5.32 -15.51
CA GLY A 86 -19.03 -5.71 -14.32
C GLY A 86 -18.21 -6.26 -13.15
N ASP A 87 -16.91 -6.56 -13.35
CA ASP A 87 -16.06 -7.24 -12.38
C ASP A 87 -14.91 -6.38 -11.90
N VAL A 88 -14.30 -5.59 -12.77
CA VAL A 88 -13.10 -4.81 -12.47
C VAL A 88 -13.19 -3.40 -13.03
N ILE A 89 -12.47 -2.49 -12.40
CA ILE A 89 -12.20 -1.14 -12.91
C ILE A 89 -10.70 -0.87 -12.82
N VAL A 90 -10.13 -0.34 -13.89
CA VAL A 90 -8.72 0.12 -13.96
C VAL A 90 -8.71 1.61 -14.24
N VAL A 91 -8.05 2.37 -13.38
CA VAL A 91 -7.93 3.82 -13.51
C VAL A 91 -6.47 4.23 -13.62
N ASN A 92 -6.21 5.31 -14.34
CA ASN A 92 -4.94 6.00 -14.38
C ASN A 92 -4.93 7.06 -13.26
N LYS A 93 -4.43 6.67 -12.10
CA LYS A 93 -4.38 7.55 -10.91
C LYS A 93 -3.40 8.70 -11.12
N PRO A 94 -3.79 9.96 -10.88
CA PRO A 94 -2.84 11.07 -10.88
C PRO A 94 -1.86 10.99 -9.70
N ALA A 95 -0.70 11.65 -9.83
CA ALA A 95 0.18 11.92 -8.70
C ALA A 95 -0.53 12.83 -7.67
N GLY A 96 -0.20 12.68 -6.39
CA GLY A 96 -0.82 13.43 -5.29
C GLY A 96 -2.07 12.79 -4.70
N LEU A 97 -2.77 11.92 -5.42
CA LEU A 97 -3.98 11.24 -4.93
C LEU A 97 -3.62 10.03 -4.06
N VAL A 98 -4.11 10.00 -2.81
CA VAL A 98 -3.99 8.86 -1.89
C VAL A 98 -4.95 7.76 -2.31
N VAL A 99 -4.55 6.48 -2.23
CA VAL A 99 -5.40 5.36 -2.66
C VAL A 99 -6.56 5.12 -1.70
N HIS A 100 -6.33 5.12 -0.40
CA HIS A 100 -7.36 4.82 0.62
C HIS A 100 -7.13 5.67 1.87
N PRO A 101 -8.17 5.93 2.69
CA PRO A 101 -8.06 6.72 3.89
C PRO A 101 -6.94 6.26 4.81
N ALA A 102 -6.18 7.23 5.31
CA ALA A 102 -5.04 7.03 6.20
C ALA A 102 -4.91 8.23 7.15
N PRO A 103 -4.13 8.11 8.26
CA PRO A 103 -3.85 9.26 9.13
C PRO A 103 -3.34 10.47 8.33
N GLY A 104 -4.02 11.61 8.46
CA GLY A 104 -3.74 12.84 7.70
C GLY A 104 -4.46 12.96 6.34
N HIS A 105 -5.17 11.92 5.90
CA HIS A 105 -6.00 11.90 4.69
C HIS A 105 -7.24 11.05 4.97
N PRO A 106 -8.23 11.55 5.73
CA PRO A 106 -9.42 10.78 6.09
C PRO A 106 -10.37 10.61 4.90
N ASP A 107 -10.31 11.49 3.93
CA ASP A 107 -11.12 11.57 2.72
C ASP A 107 -10.31 12.07 1.51
N GLY A 108 -10.95 12.40 0.40
CA GLY A 108 -10.28 12.86 -0.81
C GLY A 108 -9.40 11.79 -1.45
N THR A 109 -9.74 10.52 -1.30
CA THR A 109 -8.92 9.39 -1.76
C THR A 109 -9.52 8.71 -3.00
N LEU A 110 -8.73 7.88 -3.67
CA LEU A 110 -9.22 7.07 -4.78
C LEU A 110 -10.42 6.20 -4.38
N VAL A 111 -10.44 5.67 -3.15
CA VAL A 111 -11.59 4.88 -2.65
C VAL A 111 -12.86 5.73 -2.59
N ASN A 112 -12.79 7.00 -2.14
CA ASN A 112 -13.95 7.91 -2.15
C ASN A 112 -14.49 8.11 -3.58
N ALA A 113 -13.58 8.29 -4.56
CA ALA A 113 -13.93 8.43 -5.98
C ALA A 113 -14.55 7.14 -6.55
N LEU A 114 -13.97 5.97 -6.24
CA LEU A 114 -14.49 4.67 -6.68
C LEU A 114 -15.86 4.37 -6.08
N LEU A 115 -16.10 4.71 -4.82
CA LEU A 115 -17.42 4.57 -4.18
C LEU A 115 -18.47 5.45 -4.86
N HIS A 116 -18.13 6.67 -5.26
CA HIS A 116 -19.03 7.54 -6.02
C HIS A 116 -19.31 6.98 -7.41
N HIS A 117 -18.29 6.54 -8.14
CA HIS A 117 -18.39 6.03 -9.50
C HIS A 117 -19.09 4.67 -9.59
N CYS A 118 -18.72 3.71 -8.74
CA CYS A 118 -19.21 2.33 -8.79
C CYS A 118 -20.43 2.10 -7.89
N GLY A 119 -20.72 2.98 -6.93
CA GLY A 119 -21.80 2.80 -5.96
C GLY A 119 -21.61 1.53 -5.12
N ALA A 120 -22.69 0.79 -4.91
CA ALA A 120 -22.71 -0.43 -4.11
C ALA A 120 -22.03 -1.65 -4.77
N SER A 121 -21.47 -1.51 -5.98
CA SER A 121 -20.87 -2.65 -6.70
C SER A 121 -19.44 -2.95 -6.29
N LEU A 122 -18.76 -2.13 -5.47
CA LEU A 122 -17.39 -2.43 -5.03
C LEU A 122 -17.35 -3.60 -4.03
N SER A 123 -16.33 -4.46 -4.18
CA SER A 123 -16.10 -5.56 -3.25
C SER A 123 -15.85 -5.07 -1.82
N GLY A 124 -16.54 -5.69 -0.86
CA GLY A 124 -16.40 -5.42 0.58
C GLY A 124 -15.24 -6.15 1.27
N ILE A 125 -14.56 -7.09 0.59
CA ILE A 125 -13.51 -7.95 1.20
C ILE A 125 -12.36 -7.13 1.81
N GLY A 126 -12.00 -5.99 1.24
CA GLY A 126 -10.98 -5.07 1.78
C GLY A 126 -11.38 -4.38 3.10
N GLY A 127 -12.60 -4.62 3.59
CA GLY A 127 -13.21 -3.93 4.72
C GLY A 127 -13.67 -2.51 4.35
N GLU A 128 -14.40 -1.85 5.26
CA GLU A 128 -15.05 -0.55 5.02
C GLU A 128 -14.10 0.55 4.54
N LYS A 129 -12.80 0.47 4.88
CA LYS A 129 -11.81 1.48 4.52
C LYS A 129 -11.11 1.25 3.17
N ARG A 130 -11.32 0.09 2.53
CA ARG A 130 -10.62 -0.30 1.29
C ARG A 130 -11.50 -1.08 0.33
N PRO A 131 -12.77 -0.72 0.14
CA PRO A 131 -13.64 -1.46 -0.77
C PRO A 131 -13.00 -1.54 -2.16
N GLY A 132 -12.99 -2.74 -2.74
CA GLY A 132 -12.46 -3.02 -4.06
C GLY A 132 -10.92 -3.00 -4.21
N ILE A 133 -10.16 -2.51 -3.23
CA ILE A 133 -8.72 -2.33 -3.36
C ILE A 133 -7.95 -3.64 -3.13
N VAL A 134 -7.34 -4.17 -4.17
CA VAL A 134 -6.51 -5.39 -4.14
C VAL A 134 -5.01 -5.09 -4.06
N HIS A 135 -4.57 -3.93 -4.57
CA HIS A 135 -3.18 -3.44 -4.43
C HIS A 135 -3.16 -1.91 -4.32
N ARG A 136 -1.98 -1.36 -4.11
CA ARG A 136 -1.81 0.09 -3.99
C ARG A 136 -0.54 0.56 -4.67
N ILE A 137 -0.55 1.82 -5.09
CA ILE A 137 0.62 2.62 -5.44
C ILE A 137 0.72 3.80 -4.46
N ASP A 138 1.89 4.44 -4.37
CA ASP A 138 2.10 5.55 -3.44
C ASP A 138 1.29 6.78 -3.84
N ARG A 139 1.09 7.71 -2.91
CA ARG A 139 0.37 8.97 -3.15
C ARG A 139 0.87 9.68 -4.41
N ASP A 140 2.19 9.91 -4.47
CA ASP A 140 2.82 10.69 -5.54
C ASP A 140 3.30 9.83 -6.72
N THR A 141 3.00 8.53 -6.72
CA THR A 141 3.13 7.66 -7.88
C THR A 141 1.85 7.70 -8.70
N SER A 142 1.97 7.98 -9.98
CA SER A 142 0.85 7.99 -10.93
C SER A 142 0.73 6.67 -11.69
N GLY A 143 -0.35 6.49 -12.45
CA GLY A 143 -0.54 5.38 -13.38
C GLY A 143 -1.57 4.34 -12.97
N LEU A 144 -1.52 3.20 -13.63
CA LEU A 144 -2.57 2.18 -13.57
C LEU A 144 -2.71 1.54 -12.18
N ILE A 145 -3.94 1.51 -11.72
CA ILE A 145 -4.37 0.77 -10.52
C ILE A 145 -5.70 0.06 -10.84
N ILE A 146 -5.81 -1.22 -10.43
CA ILE A 146 -7.02 -2.03 -10.60
C ILE A 146 -7.76 -2.17 -9.27
N ALA A 147 -9.08 -2.07 -9.34
CA ALA A 147 -9.98 -2.38 -8.23
C ALA A 147 -11.04 -3.41 -8.64
N ALA A 148 -11.51 -4.18 -7.68
CA ALA A 148 -12.53 -5.20 -7.86
C ALA A 148 -13.92 -4.63 -7.59
N LYS A 149 -14.86 -4.84 -8.50
CA LYS A 149 -16.26 -4.40 -8.37
C LYS A 149 -17.14 -5.41 -7.62
N ASN A 150 -16.66 -6.63 -7.40
CA ASN A 150 -17.34 -7.65 -6.61
C ASN A 150 -16.34 -8.59 -5.92
N ASP A 151 -16.84 -9.40 -4.99
CA ASP A 151 -16.01 -10.26 -4.15
C ASP A 151 -15.33 -11.38 -4.93
N ALA A 152 -15.97 -11.94 -5.96
CA ALA A 152 -15.37 -12.97 -6.81
C ALA A 152 -14.15 -12.41 -7.57
N ALA A 153 -14.27 -11.21 -8.13
CA ALA A 153 -13.17 -10.52 -8.78
C ALA A 153 -12.05 -10.17 -7.79
N HIS A 154 -12.40 -9.75 -6.57
CA HIS A 154 -11.42 -9.46 -5.51
C HIS A 154 -10.58 -10.69 -5.16
N LEU A 155 -11.22 -11.84 -4.95
CA LEU A 155 -10.53 -13.10 -4.65
C LEU A 155 -9.64 -13.52 -5.83
N GLY A 156 -10.14 -13.45 -7.06
CA GLY A 156 -9.40 -13.81 -8.26
C GLY A 156 -8.16 -12.92 -8.48
N LEU A 157 -8.29 -11.61 -8.34
CA LEU A 157 -7.15 -10.67 -8.45
C LEU A 157 -6.16 -10.83 -7.29
N SER A 158 -6.65 -11.06 -6.07
CA SER A 158 -5.78 -11.31 -4.90
C SER A 158 -4.97 -12.58 -5.06
N ALA A 159 -5.55 -13.64 -5.61
CA ALA A 159 -4.84 -14.88 -5.94
C ALA A 159 -3.74 -14.64 -6.97
N GLN A 160 -4.02 -13.86 -8.02
CA GLN A 160 -3.02 -13.51 -9.04
C GLN A 160 -1.87 -12.65 -8.47
N LEU A 161 -2.17 -11.71 -7.56
CA LEU A 161 -1.14 -10.93 -6.86
C LEU A 161 -0.26 -11.81 -5.97
N SER A 162 -0.86 -12.77 -5.25
CA SER A 162 -0.15 -13.71 -4.40
C SER A 162 0.69 -14.72 -5.19
N GLY A 163 0.18 -15.15 -6.35
CA GLY A 163 0.86 -16.05 -7.28
C GLY A 163 1.79 -15.35 -8.27
N HIS A 164 1.95 -14.02 -8.17
CA HIS A 164 2.81 -13.20 -9.04
C HIS A 164 2.46 -13.27 -10.54
N THR A 165 1.22 -13.60 -10.87
CA THR A 165 0.73 -13.67 -12.26
C THR A 165 0.12 -12.37 -12.77
N LEU A 166 -0.30 -11.47 -11.86
CA LEU A 166 -0.68 -10.11 -12.18
C LEU A 166 0.58 -9.26 -12.31
N ALA A 167 0.95 -8.92 -13.55
CA ALA A 167 2.16 -8.15 -13.84
C ALA A 167 1.91 -6.64 -13.78
N ARG A 168 2.85 -5.92 -13.17
CA ARG A 168 2.84 -4.46 -13.03
C ARG A 168 4.16 -3.92 -13.55
N THR A 169 4.08 -3.06 -14.55
CA THR A 169 5.22 -2.41 -15.18
C THR A 169 5.22 -0.92 -14.84
N TYR A 170 6.37 -0.43 -14.44
CA TYR A 170 6.57 0.97 -14.09
C TYR A 170 7.69 1.57 -14.94
N GLU A 171 7.64 2.87 -15.16
CA GLU A 171 8.77 3.64 -15.64
C GLU A 171 9.14 4.71 -14.62
N CYS A 172 10.44 4.96 -14.47
CA CYS A 172 10.94 5.98 -13.55
C CYS A 172 12.22 6.63 -14.09
N LEU A 173 12.48 7.84 -13.62
CA LEU A 173 13.76 8.51 -13.79
C LEU A 173 14.55 8.34 -12.50
N VAL A 174 15.77 7.79 -12.60
CA VAL A 174 16.66 7.61 -11.44
C VAL A 174 17.87 8.52 -11.55
N VAL A 175 18.38 8.98 -10.41
CA VAL A 175 19.55 9.85 -10.33
C VAL A 175 20.82 9.04 -10.59
N GLY A 176 21.72 9.60 -11.40
CA GLY A 176 22.96 8.96 -11.84
C GLY A 176 22.79 8.06 -13.07
N ASN A 177 23.90 7.55 -13.55
CA ASN A 177 23.91 6.66 -14.70
C ASN A 177 24.18 5.22 -14.26
N LEU A 178 23.20 4.36 -14.46
CA LEU A 178 23.35 2.92 -14.30
C LEU A 178 24.35 2.40 -15.32
N LYS A 179 25.31 1.60 -14.89
CA LYS A 179 26.35 1.03 -15.77
C LYS A 179 25.80 -0.10 -16.61
N GLU A 180 25.07 -1.00 -15.98
CA GLU A 180 24.44 -2.17 -16.59
C GLU A 180 23.16 -1.77 -17.32
N ASP A 181 22.79 -2.53 -18.36
CA ASP A 181 21.55 -2.28 -19.11
C ASP A 181 20.31 -2.85 -18.43
N SER A 182 20.48 -3.81 -17.55
CA SER A 182 19.40 -4.42 -16.77
C SER A 182 19.93 -5.05 -15.49
N GLY A 183 19.04 -5.34 -14.57
CA GLY A 183 19.39 -6.03 -13.33
C GLY A 183 18.18 -6.40 -12.48
N THR A 184 18.48 -7.05 -11.37
CA THR A 184 17.48 -7.47 -10.37
C THR A 184 17.94 -7.04 -8.99
N VAL A 185 17.04 -6.42 -8.23
CA VAL A 185 17.23 -6.18 -6.81
C VAL A 185 16.34 -7.18 -6.06
N ASP A 186 16.96 -8.19 -5.49
CA ASP A 186 16.33 -9.17 -4.58
C ASP A 186 16.81 -8.86 -3.17
N ALA A 187 16.03 -8.04 -2.46
CA ALA A 187 16.42 -7.55 -1.14
C ALA A 187 15.19 -7.32 -0.26
N PRO A 188 15.17 -7.90 0.98
CA PRO A 188 13.98 -7.84 1.83
C PRO A 188 13.72 -6.44 2.37
N ILE A 189 12.45 -6.01 2.35
CA ILE A 189 12.02 -4.68 2.79
C ILE A 189 11.26 -4.75 4.11
N GLY A 190 11.65 -3.89 5.05
CA GLY A 190 10.99 -3.68 6.34
C GLY A 190 10.92 -2.21 6.72
N ARG A 191 10.41 -1.93 7.92
CA ARG A 191 10.44 -0.58 8.49
C ARG A 191 11.87 -0.15 8.76
N HIS A 192 12.20 1.11 8.44
CA HIS A 192 13.52 1.66 8.76
C HIS A 192 13.76 1.63 10.28
N PRO A 193 14.92 1.20 10.76
CA PRO A 193 15.17 0.98 12.21
C PRO A 193 14.95 2.21 13.08
N SER A 194 15.31 3.38 12.60
CA SER A 194 15.26 4.65 13.35
C SER A 194 14.21 5.66 12.84
N ASP A 195 13.68 5.48 11.63
CA ASP A 195 12.68 6.37 11.05
C ASP A 195 11.42 5.59 10.64
N ARG A 196 10.41 5.57 11.51
CA ARG A 196 9.17 4.81 11.31
C ARG A 196 8.35 5.26 10.09
N LYS A 197 8.62 6.42 9.50
CA LYS A 197 7.95 6.91 8.28
C LYS A 197 8.56 6.33 7.00
N ARG A 198 9.75 5.74 7.09
CA ARG A 198 10.49 5.16 5.97
C ARG A 198 10.47 3.64 5.98
N MET A 199 10.66 3.08 4.80
CA MET A 199 11.02 1.68 4.60
C MET A 199 12.52 1.58 4.29
N ALA A 200 13.10 0.40 4.46
CA ALA A 200 14.50 0.14 4.13
C ALA A 200 14.70 -1.32 3.76
N VAL A 201 15.81 -1.61 3.07
CA VAL A 201 16.32 -2.99 2.98
C VAL A 201 16.89 -3.33 4.34
N VAL A 202 16.32 -4.35 4.99
CA VAL A 202 16.72 -4.80 6.34
C VAL A 202 16.68 -6.32 6.45
N ALA A 203 17.62 -6.90 7.19
CA ALA A 203 17.59 -8.31 7.53
C ALA A 203 16.29 -8.64 8.29
N GLY A 204 15.59 -9.71 7.91
CA GLY A 204 14.29 -10.08 8.47
C GLY A 204 13.10 -9.27 7.92
N GLY A 205 13.32 -8.40 6.93
CA GLY A 205 12.25 -7.77 6.15
C GLY A 205 11.46 -8.80 5.33
N ARG A 206 10.36 -8.36 4.70
CA ARG A 206 9.56 -9.21 3.81
C ARG A 206 10.27 -9.34 2.46
N PRO A 207 10.35 -10.53 1.85
CA PRO A 207 10.94 -10.72 0.53
C PRO A 207 10.39 -9.72 -0.49
N ALA A 208 11.30 -9.14 -1.28
CA ALA A 208 10.96 -8.14 -2.27
C ALA A 208 11.90 -8.26 -3.47
N VAL A 209 11.33 -8.37 -4.68
CA VAL A 209 12.06 -8.53 -5.94
C VAL A 209 11.59 -7.49 -6.95
N THR A 210 12.55 -6.73 -7.49
CA THR A 210 12.34 -5.73 -8.54
C THR A 210 13.33 -5.98 -9.68
N HIS A 211 12.81 -6.27 -10.87
CA HIS A 211 13.61 -6.30 -12.11
C HIS A 211 13.60 -4.93 -12.73
N TRP A 212 14.73 -4.51 -13.29
CA TRP A 212 14.86 -3.23 -13.98
C TRP A 212 15.64 -3.37 -15.29
N GLU A 213 15.30 -2.53 -16.26
CA GLU A 213 15.98 -2.40 -17.54
C GLU A 213 16.11 -0.92 -17.91
N VAL A 214 17.23 -0.53 -18.51
CA VAL A 214 17.49 0.83 -18.96
C VAL A 214 16.75 1.06 -20.27
N ILE A 215 15.97 2.14 -20.33
CA ILE A 215 15.34 2.63 -21.56
C ILE A 215 16.27 3.62 -22.24
N ALA A 216 16.80 4.59 -21.47
CA ALA A 216 17.72 5.61 -21.98
C ALA A 216 18.60 6.16 -20.86
N ARG A 217 19.79 6.68 -21.24
CA ARG A 217 20.72 7.37 -20.36
C ARG A 217 20.87 8.82 -20.77
N TYR A 218 20.77 9.72 -19.81
CA TYR A 218 20.96 11.15 -19.97
C TYR A 218 22.08 11.62 -19.03
N PRO A 219 22.64 12.83 -19.20
CA PRO A 219 23.64 13.35 -18.25
C PRO A 219 23.11 13.37 -16.81
N GLY A 220 23.63 12.44 -15.96
CA GLY A 220 23.30 12.33 -14.55
C GLY A 220 21.92 11.75 -14.21
N VAL A 221 21.17 11.19 -15.20
CA VAL A 221 19.86 10.57 -14.99
C VAL A 221 19.71 9.38 -15.93
N THR A 222 19.10 8.30 -15.44
CA THR A 222 18.73 7.14 -16.27
C THR A 222 17.21 6.96 -16.27
N HIS A 223 16.63 6.76 -17.46
CA HIS A 223 15.25 6.32 -17.64
C HIS A 223 15.18 4.79 -17.54
N VAL A 224 14.39 4.27 -16.63
CA VAL A 224 14.38 2.86 -16.27
C VAL A 224 12.95 2.32 -16.30
N ARG A 225 12.79 1.12 -16.85
CA ARG A 225 11.57 0.32 -16.70
C ARG A 225 11.75 -0.68 -15.57
N CYS A 226 10.77 -0.78 -14.66
CA CYS A 226 10.77 -1.70 -13.54
C CYS A 226 9.60 -2.67 -13.64
N ARG A 227 9.84 -3.96 -13.38
CA ARG A 227 8.82 -5.00 -13.23
C ARG A 227 8.88 -5.58 -11.83
N LEU A 228 7.71 -5.73 -11.22
CA LEU A 228 7.58 -6.19 -9.84
C LEU A 228 7.10 -7.63 -9.76
N GLU A 229 7.83 -8.51 -9.05
CA GLU A 229 7.27 -9.77 -8.57
C GLU A 229 6.44 -9.53 -7.30
N THR A 230 6.95 -8.78 -6.37
CA THR A 230 6.31 -8.43 -5.10
C THR A 230 5.81 -6.99 -5.10
N GLY A 231 4.97 -6.60 -4.13
CA GLY A 231 4.43 -5.24 -4.01
C GLY A 231 4.54 -4.71 -2.57
N ARG A 232 5.78 -4.50 -2.07
CA ARG A 232 5.99 -3.92 -0.73
C ARG A 232 5.86 -2.41 -0.77
N THR A 233 5.53 -1.81 0.37
CA THR A 233 5.43 -0.35 0.50
C THR A 233 6.72 0.31 0.04
N HIS A 234 6.62 1.28 -0.87
CA HIS A 234 7.73 2.04 -1.46
C HIS A 234 8.79 1.16 -2.18
N GLN A 235 8.45 -0.05 -2.65
CA GLN A 235 9.44 -1.05 -3.06
C GLN A 235 10.43 -0.54 -4.10
N ILE A 236 9.97 0.00 -5.26
CA ILE A 236 10.86 0.50 -6.30
C ILE A 236 11.73 1.65 -5.75
N ARG A 237 11.15 2.55 -4.99
CA ARG A 237 11.85 3.71 -4.39
C ARG A 237 12.97 3.26 -3.46
N VAL A 238 12.69 2.28 -2.59
CA VAL A 238 13.68 1.69 -1.66
C VAL A 238 14.77 0.94 -2.43
N HIS A 239 14.41 0.10 -3.40
CA HIS A 239 15.35 -0.72 -4.15
C HIS A 239 16.27 0.13 -5.02
N MET A 240 15.74 1.12 -5.73
CA MET A 240 16.58 2.01 -6.54
C MET A 240 17.52 2.86 -5.66
N ALA A 241 17.05 3.34 -4.51
CA ALA A 241 17.92 4.03 -3.55
C ALA A 241 18.97 3.09 -2.94
N TYR A 242 18.63 1.83 -2.67
CA TYR A 242 19.54 0.82 -2.13
C TYR A 242 20.73 0.53 -3.06
N ILE A 243 20.49 0.51 -4.37
CA ILE A 243 21.56 0.36 -5.38
C ILE A 243 22.26 1.69 -5.74
N GLY A 244 22.00 2.79 -5.01
CA GLY A 244 22.66 4.08 -5.19
C GLY A 244 22.03 5.00 -6.22
N HIS A 245 20.88 4.63 -6.80
CA HIS A 245 20.20 5.38 -7.85
C HIS A 245 18.77 5.76 -7.44
N PRO A 246 18.56 6.66 -6.45
CA PRO A 246 17.24 7.04 -5.99
C PRO A 246 16.41 7.67 -7.12
N ILE A 247 15.09 7.56 -7.03
CA ILE A 247 14.19 8.13 -8.03
C ILE A 247 14.27 9.67 -8.01
N LEU A 248 14.29 10.28 -9.17
CA LEU A 248 14.28 11.74 -9.33
C LEU A 248 13.02 12.34 -8.69
N GLY A 249 13.17 13.37 -7.87
CA GLY A 249 12.07 14.01 -7.15
C GLY A 249 11.63 13.29 -5.87
N ASP A 250 12.20 12.13 -5.54
CA ASP A 250 11.92 11.46 -4.28
C ASP A 250 12.62 12.15 -3.11
N THR A 251 11.86 12.90 -2.31
CA THR A 251 12.39 13.65 -1.16
C THR A 251 12.58 12.79 0.10
N VAL A 252 12.08 11.54 0.07
CA VAL A 252 12.20 10.58 1.19
C VAL A 252 13.46 9.73 1.06
N TYR A 253 13.74 9.21 -0.14
CA TYR A 253 14.84 8.28 -0.40
C TYR A 253 15.99 8.89 -1.23
N GLY A 254 15.76 10.04 -1.85
CA GLY A 254 16.73 10.78 -2.65
C GLY A 254 17.12 12.13 -2.07
N ALA A 255 17.25 13.13 -2.94
CA ALA A 255 17.56 14.49 -2.54
C ALA A 255 16.39 15.14 -1.80
N ARG A 256 16.66 15.81 -0.66
CA ARG A 256 15.64 16.46 0.16
C ARG A 256 14.91 17.62 -0.54
N LYS A 257 15.49 18.18 -1.60
CA LYS A 257 14.91 19.31 -2.36
C LYS A 257 13.97 18.76 -3.42
N PRO A 258 12.73 19.28 -3.52
CA PRO A 258 11.85 18.98 -4.64
C PRO A 258 12.46 19.33 -5.99
N VAL A 259 12.10 18.57 -7.03
CA VAL A 259 12.48 18.88 -8.41
C VAL A 259 11.36 19.72 -9.03
N PRO A 260 11.66 20.91 -9.58
CA PRO A 260 10.66 21.76 -10.20
C PRO A 260 9.89 21.07 -11.31
N GLY A 261 8.56 21.09 -11.23
CA GLY A 261 7.65 20.47 -12.18
C GLY A 261 7.38 18.98 -11.93
N LEU A 262 7.77 18.46 -10.75
CA LEU A 262 7.33 17.16 -10.26
C LEU A 262 6.53 17.31 -8.97
N THR A 263 5.41 16.59 -8.86
CA THR A 263 4.61 16.50 -7.64
C THR A 263 5.33 15.70 -6.54
N GLY A 264 6.18 14.75 -6.94
CA GLY A 264 6.96 13.88 -6.06
C GLY A 264 7.96 13.05 -6.85
N GLN A 265 8.11 11.77 -6.49
CA GLN A 265 8.97 10.83 -7.22
C GLN A 265 8.50 10.65 -8.67
N CYS A 266 9.42 10.81 -9.62
CA CYS A 266 9.18 10.56 -11.05
C CYS A 266 9.06 9.06 -11.32
N LEU A 267 7.90 8.50 -10.95
CA LEU A 267 7.55 7.07 -11.00
C LEU A 267 6.11 6.92 -11.47
N HIS A 268 5.91 6.11 -12.50
CA HIS A 268 4.62 5.91 -13.16
C HIS A 268 4.35 4.45 -13.45
N ALA A 269 3.16 3.95 -13.11
CA ALA A 269 2.69 2.61 -13.43
C ALA A 269 2.15 2.58 -14.86
N VAL A 270 3.02 2.32 -15.84
CA VAL A 270 2.71 2.41 -17.28
C VAL A 270 1.91 1.22 -17.79
N GLY A 271 2.02 0.04 -17.16
CA GLY A 271 1.45 -1.19 -17.68
C GLY A 271 0.89 -2.10 -16.58
N LEU A 272 -0.23 -2.73 -16.92
CA LEU A 272 -0.90 -3.72 -16.08
C LEU A 272 -1.34 -4.90 -16.95
N ARG A 273 -0.96 -6.13 -16.56
CA ARG A 273 -1.43 -7.35 -17.21
C ARG A 273 -1.99 -8.31 -16.18
N PHE A 274 -3.19 -8.82 -16.42
CA PHE A 274 -3.88 -9.77 -15.54
C PHE A 274 -4.74 -10.74 -16.35
N ILE A 275 -5.15 -11.83 -15.71
CA ILE A 275 -6.19 -12.72 -16.24
C ILE A 275 -7.52 -12.23 -15.68
N HIS A 276 -8.48 -11.96 -16.55
CA HIS A 276 -9.78 -11.47 -16.14
C HIS A 276 -10.48 -12.49 -15.21
N PRO A 277 -10.92 -12.12 -14.00
CA PRO A 277 -11.36 -13.06 -12.97
C PRO A 277 -12.55 -13.94 -13.39
N ARG A 278 -13.44 -13.41 -14.22
CA ARG A 278 -14.65 -14.12 -14.69
C ARG A 278 -14.40 -14.87 -16.00
N THR A 279 -13.81 -14.19 -16.98
CA THR A 279 -13.70 -14.75 -18.34
C THR A 279 -12.49 -15.64 -18.54
N GLY A 280 -11.47 -15.54 -17.67
CA GLY A 280 -10.21 -16.25 -17.82
C GLY A 280 -9.32 -15.72 -18.96
N GLN A 281 -9.72 -14.66 -19.65
CA GLN A 281 -8.96 -14.07 -20.75
C GLN A 281 -7.85 -13.15 -20.25
N PRO A 282 -6.69 -13.11 -20.92
CA PRO A 282 -5.65 -12.15 -20.62
C PRO A 282 -6.08 -10.73 -21.00
N VAL A 283 -5.86 -9.78 -20.10
CA VAL A 283 -6.06 -8.34 -20.33
C VAL A 283 -4.73 -7.65 -20.13
N GLU A 284 -4.31 -6.85 -21.10
CA GLU A 284 -3.10 -6.04 -21.04
C GLU A 284 -3.45 -4.58 -21.33
N LEU A 285 -3.09 -3.70 -20.40
CA LEU A 285 -3.43 -2.29 -20.44
C LEU A 285 -2.16 -1.45 -20.29
N HIS A 286 -2.13 -0.33 -21.02
CA HIS A 286 -1.07 0.66 -20.96
C HIS A 286 -1.66 2.06 -20.82
N CYS A 287 -0.96 2.94 -20.11
CA CYS A 287 -1.28 4.36 -20.08
C CYS A 287 -0.03 5.20 -20.44
N PRO A 288 -0.22 6.36 -21.08
CA PRO A 288 0.89 7.24 -21.45
C PRO A 288 1.54 7.86 -20.20
N LEU A 289 2.82 8.18 -20.28
CA LEU A 289 3.53 8.93 -19.26
C LEU A 289 2.82 10.28 -19.00
N PRO A 290 2.66 10.70 -17.74
CA PRO A 290 2.03 11.96 -17.40
C PRO A 290 2.87 13.15 -17.87
N GLU A 291 2.25 14.30 -18.02
CA GLU A 291 2.90 15.50 -18.57
C GLU A 291 4.12 15.92 -17.74
N GLU A 292 4.08 15.86 -16.42
CA GLU A 292 5.22 16.18 -15.57
C GLU A 292 6.43 15.28 -15.83
N PHE A 293 6.21 13.98 -16.12
CA PHE A 293 7.26 13.04 -16.48
C PHE A 293 7.84 13.38 -17.86
N ARG A 294 6.98 13.59 -18.86
CA ARG A 294 7.39 13.98 -20.23
C ARG A 294 8.18 15.30 -20.25
N GLN A 295 7.79 16.26 -19.41
CA GLN A 295 8.54 17.53 -19.28
C GLN A 295 9.96 17.31 -18.75
N GLN A 296 10.15 16.37 -17.79
CA GLN A 296 11.50 16.04 -17.33
C GLN A 296 12.33 15.39 -18.45
N LEU A 297 11.74 14.45 -19.20
CA LEU A 297 12.44 13.84 -20.35
C LEU A 297 12.89 14.89 -21.36
N ARG A 298 12.00 15.81 -21.79
CA ARG A 298 12.35 16.91 -22.69
C ARG A 298 13.48 17.80 -22.16
N LYS A 299 13.49 18.08 -20.85
CA LYS A 299 14.59 18.85 -20.23
C LYS A 299 15.92 18.09 -20.24
N LEU A 300 15.88 16.77 -20.12
CA LEU A 300 17.08 15.93 -20.17
C LEU A 300 17.63 15.78 -21.59
N GLU A 301 16.75 15.60 -22.58
CA GLU A 301 17.09 15.55 -24.01
C GLU A 301 17.76 16.85 -24.49
N ASN A 302 17.29 18.02 -24.02
CA ASN A 302 17.84 19.32 -24.37
C ASN A 302 19.18 19.65 -23.66
N LYS A 303 19.65 18.80 -22.75
CA LYS A 303 20.93 18.98 -22.03
C LYS A 303 22.05 18.07 -22.56
N GLY A 304 21.73 17.13 -23.41
CA GLY A 304 22.68 16.23 -24.10
C GLY A 304 22.99 16.70 -25.50
#